data_b9be660ad58cca31250db4c419b11d28
#
_entry.id   b9be660ad58cca31250db4c419b11d28
#
_cell.length_a   1.000
_cell.length_b   1.000
_cell.length_c   1.000
_cell.angle_alpha   90.00
_cell.angle_beta   90.00
_cell.angle_gamma   90.00
#
_symmetry.space_group_name_H-M   'P 1'
#
loop_
_entity.id
_entity.type
_entity.pdbx_description
1 polymer ?
#
loop_
_entity_poly.entity_id
_entity_poly.type
_entity_poly.pdbx_seq_one_letter_code
_entity_poly.pdbx_strand_id
1 'polypeptide(L)'
;MPDTLNKSVAIVGGGPAGLMAAEVLSNAGVQVDVFDAMPSFGRKFLLAGIGGLNITHSEEYTKFCTRYADRQPNLQTTLDLLPPAQLCEWVHGLGIETFVGTSGRVFP
;
A
#
# COMPACT_ATOMS: atom_id res chain seq x y z
N MET A 1 -10.36 11.03 -20.68
CA MET A 1 -9.43 10.28 -21.52
C MET A 1 -10.15 9.11 -22.15
N PRO A 2 -10.50 9.21 -23.44
CA PRO A 2 -11.27 8.15 -24.10
C PRO A 2 -10.58 6.79 -24.06
N ASP A 3 -9.24 6.77 -24.22
CA ASP A 3 -8.49 5.52 -24.30
C ASP A 3 -8.47 4.75 -22.98
N THR A 4 -8.44 5.44 -21.83
CA THR A 4 -8.48 4.78 -20.52
C THR A 4 -9.84 4.18 -20.21
N LEU A 5 -10.93 4.82 -20.68
CA LEU A 5 -12.30 4.35 -20.47
C LEU A 5 -12.60 3.05 -21.22
N ASN A 6 -11.87 2.79 -22.31
CA ASN A 6 -12.05 1.60 -23.15
C ASN A 6 -11.09 0.47 -22.78
N LYS A 7 -10.22 0.67 -21.79
CA LYS A 7 -9.28 -0.34 -21.34
C LYS A 7 -9.79 -1.01 -20.06
N SER A 8 -9.45 -2.27 -19.93
CA SER A 8 -9.70 -3.02 -18.71
C SER A 8 -8.41 -3.71 -18.27
N VAL A 9 -8.27 -3.90 -16.98
CA VAL A 9 -7.10 -4.55 -16.39
C VAL A 9 -7.58 -5.67 -15.47
N ALA A 10 -6.99 -6.84 -15.61
CA ALA A 10 -7.19 -7.96 -14.69
C ALA A 10 -6.04 -7.97 -13.69
N ILE A 11 -6.36 -7.99 -12.41
CA ILE A 11 -5.38 -8.11 -11.33
C ILE A 11 -5.51 -9.49 -10.72
N VAL A 12 -4.43 -10.25 -10.72
CA VAL A 12 -4.38 -11.57 -10.09
C VAL A 12 -3.73 -11.42 -8.73
N GLY A 13 -4.50 -11.65 -7.69
CA GLY A 13 -4.09 -11.50 -6.31
C GLY A 13 -4.73 -10.29 -5.63
N GLY A 14 -5.64 -10.55 -4.68
CA GLY A 14 -6.36 -9.54 -3.91
C GLY A 14 -5.72 -9.22 -2.56
N GLY A 15 -4.39 -9.23 -2.49
CA GLY A 15 -3.64 -8.75 -1.32
C GLY A 15 -3.43 -7.23 -1.37
N PRO A 16 -2.64 -6.67 -0.42
CA PRO A 16 -2.43 -5.22 -0.35
C PRO A 16 -1.92 -4.61 -1.65
N ALA A 17 -0.97 -5.25 -2.31
CA ALA A 17 -0.41 -4.75 -3.57
C ALA A 17 -1.45 -4.72 -4.69
N GLY A 18 -2.19 -5.81 -4.86
CA GLY A 18 -3.24 -5.89 -5.89
C GLY A 18 -4.37 -4.91 -5.63
N LEU A 19 -4.78 -4.75 -4.39
CA LEU A 19 -5.85 -3.82 -4.00
C LEU A 19 -5.41 -2.36 -4.20
N MET A 20 -4.17 -2.02 -3.91
CA MET A 20 -3.63 -0.67 -4.17
C MET A 20 -3.59 -0.39 -5.67
N ALA A 21 -3.15 -1.35 -6.47
CA ALA A 21 -3.17 -1.22 -7.93
C ALA A 21 -4.59 -1.00 -8.45
N ALA A 22 -5.57 -1.74 -7.90
CA ALA A 22 -6.98 -1.58 -8.26
C ALA A 22 -7.49 -0.18 -7.95
N GLU A 23 -7.15 0.37 -6.80
CA GLU A 23 -7.53 1.73 -6.41
C GLU A 23 -6.97 2.77 -7.39
N VAL A 24 -5.67 2.71 -7.66
CA VAL A 24 -5.00 3.66 -8.56
C VAL A 24 -5.59 3.61 -9.96
N LEU A 25 -5.80 2.42 -10.48
CA LEU A 25 -6.37 2.23 -11.83
C LEU A 25 -7.83 2.68 -11.90
N SER A 26 -8.64 2.34 -10.89
CA SER A 26 -10.03 2.76 -10.82
C SER A 26 -10.17 4.27 -10.76
N ASN A 27 -9.33 4.93 -9.99
CA ASN A 27 -9.33 6.39 -9.87
C ASN A 27 -8.92 7.05 -11.20
N ALA A 28 -8.19 6.35 -12.04
CA ALA A 28 -7.81 6.82 -13.38
C ALA A 28 -8.87 6.50 -14.46
N GLY A 29 -10.00 5.91 -14.08
CA GLY A 29 -11.08 5.59 -15.00
C GLY A 29 -10.93 4.27 -15.74
N VAL A 30 -10.00 3.42 -15.30
CA VAL A 30 -9.80 2.09 -15.90
C VAL A 30 -10.74 1.09 -15.23
N GLN A 31 -11.40 0.24 -16.03
CA GLN A 31 -12.16 -0.87 -15.48
C GLN A 31 -11.20 -1.92 -14.93
N VAL A 32 -11.41 -2.34 -13.67
CA VAL A 32 -10.53 -3.29 -13.00
C VAL A 32 -11.34 -4.48 -12.50
N ASP A 33 -10.83 -5.66 -12.79
CA ASP A 33 -11.33 -6.92 -12.23
C ASP A 33 -10.23 -7.55 -11.40
N VAL A 34 -10.52 -7.87 -10.14
CA VAL A 34 -9.57 -8.49 -9.21
C VAL A 34 -9.95 -9.94 -9.01
N PHE A 35 -8.98 -10.82 -9.20
CA PHE A 35 -9.16 -12.27 -9.04
C PHE A 35 -8.27 -12.79 -7.93
N ASP A 36 -8.81 -13.65 -7.08
CA ASP A 36 -8.05 -14.28 -5.99
C ASP A 36 -8.47 -15.75 -5.87
N ALA A 37 -7.51 -16.62 -5.57
CA ALA A 37 -7.75 -18.03 -5.35
C ALA A 37 -8.50 -18.30 -4.04
N MET A 38 -8.43 -17.37 -3.10
CA MET A 38 -9.08 -17.49 -1.78
C MET A 38 -10.51 -16.93 -1.82
N PRO A 39 -11.38 -17.35 -0.89
CA PRO A 39 -12.78 -16.90 -0.88
C PRO A 39 -12.98 -15.40 -0.61
N SER A 40 -11.99 -14.70 -0.07
CA SER A 40 -12.08 -13.27 0.22
C SER A 40 -10.76 -12.57 -0.07
N PHE A 41 -10.84 -11.25 -0.35
CA PHE A 41 -9.67 -10.42 -0.58
C PHE A 41 -9.06 -9.93 0.75
N GLY A 42 -7.79 -9.54 0.71
CA GLY A 42 -7.12 -8.93 1.86
C GLY A 42 -6.88 -9.85 3.04
N ARG A 43 -6.87 -11.15 2.85
CA ARG A 43 -6.79 -12.13 3.94
C ARG A 43 -5.55 -11.97 4.82
N LYS A 44 -4.36 -11.91 4.21
CA LYS A 44 -3.13 -11.78 4.98
C LYS A 44 -3.08 -10.45 5.73
N PHE A 45 -3.57 -9.39 5.11
CA PHE A 45 -3.65 -8.08 5.73
C PHE A 45 -4.56 -8.08 6.95
N LEU A 46 -5.73 -8.70 6.85
CA LEU A 46 -6.68 -8.81 7.96
C LEU A 46 -6.13 -9.66 9.10
N LEU A 47 -5.38 -10.72 8.77
CA LEU A 47 -4.78 -11.61 9.78
C LEU A 47 -3.57 -10.98 10.46
N ALA A 48 -2.88 -10.03 9.84
CA ALA A 48 -1.72 -9.38 10.41
C ALA A 48 -2.04 -8.44 11.57
N GLY A 49 -3.32 -8.10 11.78
CA GLY A 49 -3.76 -7.12 12.76
C GLY A 49 -3.88 -7.62 14.21
N ILE A 50 -3.40 -8.80 14.53
CA ILE A 50 -3.44 -9.33 15.91
C ILE A 50 -2.46 -8.51 16.76
N GLY A 51 -2.96 -7.76 17.75
CA GLY A 51 -2.14 -6.91 18.60
C GLY A 51 -1.81 -5.53 18.05
N GLY A 52 -2.33 -5.19 16.87
CA GLY A 52 -2.13 -3.90 16.21
C GLY A 52 -1.42 -4.03 14.88
N LEU A 53 -1.98 -3.42 13.86
CA LEU A 53 -1.44 -3.44 12.51
C LEU A 53 -0.39 -2.34 12.36
N ASN A 54 0.89 -2.72 12.26
CA ASN A 54 1.96 -1.78 11.95
C ASN A 54 1.98 -1.50 10.45
N ILE A 55 1.72 -0.27 10.03
CA ILE A 55 1.66 0.10 8.63
C ILE A 55 2.98 0.65 8.08
N THR A 56 3.78 1.33 8.91
CA THR A 56 5.09 1.86 8.50
C THR A 56 5.91 2.26 9.75
N HIS A 57 6.99 3.01 9.54
CA HIS A 57 7.87 3.49 10.60
C HIS A 57 8.10 5.00 10.45
N SER A 58 8.23 5.70 11.57
CA SER A 58 8.36 7.16 11.63
C SER A 58 9.81 7.66 11.52
N GLU A 59 10.79 6.76 11.35
CA GLU A 59 12.19 7.19 11.24
C GLU A 59 12.43 8.06 9.99
N GLU A 60 13.52 8.80 10.00
CA GLU A 60 13.91 9.65 8.88
C GLU A 60 13.99 8.81 7.60
N TYR A 61 13.54 9.39 6.46
CA TYR A 61 13.31 8.62 5.23
C TYR A 61 14.58 7.98 4.67
N THR A 62 15.70 8.70 4.68
CA THR A 62 16.97 8.15 4.19
C THR A 62 17.37 6.92 5.00
N LYS A 63 17.20 6.97 6.32
CA LYS A 63 17.46 5.85 7.20
C LYS A 63 16.49 4.71 6.96
N PHE A 64 15.21 5.03 6.77
CA PHE A 64 14.18 4.05 6.43
C PHE A 64 14.58 3.23 5.20
N CYS A 65 15.03 3.90 4.15
CA CYS A 65 15.43 3.23 2.91
C CYS A 65 16.61 2.27 3.10
N THR A 66 17.53 2.55 4.04
CA THR A 66 18.67 1.67 4.31
C THR A 66 18.25 0.32 4.89
N ARG A 67 17.03 0.21 5.43
CA ARG A 67 16.51 -1.04 5.98
C ARG A 67 16.34 -2.14 4.94
N TYR A 68 16.28 -1.76 3.66
CA TYR A 68 16.22 -2.72 2.55
C TYR A 68 17.60 -3.25 2.14
N ALA A 69 18.67 -2.79 2.80
CA ALA A 69 20.05 -3.26 2.64
C ALA A 69 20.47 -3.29 1.17
N ASP A 70 20.95 -4.42 0.67
CA ASP A 70 21.43 -4.57 -0.70
C ASP A 70 20.33 -4.47 -1.75
N ARG A 71 19.06 -4.52 -1.35
CA ARG A 71 17.92 -4.36 -2.25
C ARG A 71 17.46 -2.90 -2.40
N GLN A 72 18.04 -1.99 -1.63
CA GLN A 72 17.68 -0.58 -1.70
C GLN A 72 17.74 -0.02 -3.13
N PRO A 73 18.78 -0.26 -3.94
CA PRO A 73 18.81 0.26 -5.31
C PRO A 73 17.65 -0.21 -6.19
N ASN A 74 17.18 -1.42 -5.95
CA ASN A 74 16.06 -2.00 -6.71
C ASN A 74 14.70 -1.41 -6.29
N LEU A 75 14.59 -0.90 -5.07
CA LEU A 75 13.32 -0.47 -4.49
C LEU A 75 13.19 1.04 -4.38
N GLN A 76 14.29 1.80 -4.52
CA GLN A 76 14.32 3.24 -4.24
C GLN A 76 13.27 4.01 -5.04
N THR A 77 13.17 3.75 -6.34
CA THR A 77 12.21 4.42 -7.21
C THR A 77 10.76 4.17 -6.75
N THR A 78 10.48 2.92 -6.37
CA THR A 78 9.14 2.55 -5.88
C THR A 78 8.84 3.19 -4.53
N LEU A 79 9.81 3.20 -3.61
CA LEU A 79 9.65 3.84 -2.30
C LEU A 79 9.43 5.34 -2.43
N ASP A 80 10.10 5.99 -3.38
CA ASP A 80 9.96 7.43 -3.62
C ASP A 80 8.57 7.81 -4.13
N LEU A 81 7.87 6.88 -4.76
CA LEU A 81 6.50 7.11 -5.24
C LEU A 81 5.48 7.17 -4.09
N LEU A 82 5.70 6.42 -3.03
CA LEU A 82 4.83 6.42 -1.85
C LEU A 82 5.68 6.25 -0.58
N PRO A 83 6.40 7.30 -0.15
CA PRO A 83 7.17 7.22 1.09
C PRO A 83 6.28 7.12 2.31
N PRO A 84 6.81 6.72 3.48
CA PRO A 84 6.01 6.49 4.69
C PRO A 84 5.09 7.64 5.09
N ALA A 85 5.54 8.88 4.97
CA ALA A 85 4.70 10.04 5.29
C ALA A 85 3.47 10.13 4.39
N GLN A 86 3.62 9.84 3.10
CA GLN A 86 2.50 9.84 2.16
C GLN A 86 1.58 8.65 2.36
N LEU A 87 2.11 7.51 2.78
CA LEU A 87 1.27 6.38 3.17
C LEU A 87 0.36 6.75 4.34
N CYS A 88 0.89 7.45 5.35
CA CYS A 88 0.09 7.95 6.47
C CYS A 88 -0.98 8.94 5.99
N GLU A 89 -0.65 9.85 5.10
CA GLU A 89 -1.62 10.79 4.52
C GLU A 89 -2.73 10.06 3.76
N TRP A 90 -2.39 9.01 3.02
CA TRP A 90 -3.37 8.18 2.33
C TRP A 90 -4.32 7.53 3.33
N VAL A 91 -3.81 6.98 4.43
CA VAL A 91 -4.65 6.40 5.50
C VAL A 91 -5.55 7.47 6.11
N HIS A 92 -5.02 8.66 6.39
CA HIS A 92 -5.83 9.78 6.91
C HIS A 92 -6.93 10.18 5.93
N GLY A 93 -6.67 10.11 4.63
CA GLY A 93 -7.67 10.36 3.59
C GLY A 93 -8.84 9.35 3.61
N LEU A 94 -8.63 8.16 4.19
CA LEU A 94 -9.69 7.18 4.41
C LEU A 94 -10.51 7.45 5.70
N GLY A 95 -10.20 8.53 6.43
CA GLY A 95 -10.86 8.87 7.68
C GLY A 95 -10.31 8.15 8.91
N ILE A 96 -9.11 7.58 8.80
CA ILE A 96 -8.46 6.82 9.87
C ILE A 96 -7.28 7.63 10.40
N GLU A 97 -7.22 7.86 11.71
CA GLU A 97 -6.07 8.49 12.35
C GLU A 97 -4.98 7.46 12.61
N THR A 98 -3.72 7.92 12.68
CA THR A 98 -2.58 7.09 13.00
C THR A 98 -1.86 7.62 14.24
N PHE A 99 -1.13 6.76 14.91
CA PHE A 99 -0.27 7.16 16.03
C PHE A 99 1.08 6.45 15.95
N VAL A 100 2.09 7.06 16.57
CA VAL A 100 3.44 6.51 16.62
C VAL A 100 3.66 5.85 17.96
N GLY A 101 3.99 4.56 17.95
CA GLY A 101 4.31 3.80 19.16
C GLY A 101 5.72 4.13 19.69
N THR A 102 6.05 3.62 20.87
CA THR A 102 7.33 3.88 21.54
C THR A 102 8.53 3.39 20.73
N SER A 103 8.35 2.38 19.88
CA SER A 103 9.40 1.85 18.99
C SER A 103 9.58 2.65 17.69
N GLY A 104 8.76 3.68 17.45
CA GLY A 104 8.73 4.44 16.21
C GLY A 104 7.82 3.84 15.14
N ARG A 105 7.20 2.70 15.39
CA ARG A 105 6.23 2.09 14.47
C ARG A 105 4.95 2.90 14.42
N VAL A 106 4.36 2.99 13.23
CA VAL A 106 3.12 3.73 13.01
C VAL A 106 1.95 2.75 12.92
N PHE A 107 0.91 3.03 13.68
CA PHE A 107 -0.31 2.22 13.75
C PHE A 107 -1.54 3.06 13.40
N PRO A 108 -2.54 2.48 12.73
CA PRO A 108 -3.82 3.12 12.55
C PRO A 108 -4.66 3.18 13.82
#